data_bee2af63dcc453d653dd9a8a8a44e96c
#
_entry.id   bee2af63dcc453d653dd9a8a8a44e96c
#
_cell.length_a   1.000
_cell.length_b   1.000
_cell.length_c   1.000
_cell.angle_alpha   90.00
_cell.angle_beta   90.00
_cell.angle_gamma   90.00
#
_symmetry.space_group_name_H-M   'P 1'
#
loop_
_entity.id
_entity.type
_entity.pdbx_description
1 polymer ?
#
loop_
_entity_poly.entity_id
_entity_poly.type
_entity_poly.pdbx_seq_one_letter_code
_entity_poly.pdbx_strand_id
1 'polypeptide(L)'
;LLKEFEFVDGPNKEFRIAKDPHGLIDLESSLVENWEFIRHNTAINDFLEYCLMLSRNDGVFRKTGKGFSEILYIDFMKESIEYISRINNFMYFSDTMLHRYRLNILQSFKQRLRSKFDLSNAAPMYFSRPNEEDFLMETKRYLKRVFENYATNKNIRKVVLNQAISPTNIKKSLKYFDNEKLIIVDRDPRD
;
A
#
# COMPACT_ATOMS: atom_id res chain seq x y z
N LEU A 1 -23.36 13.42 -7.10
CA LEU A 1 -23.12 14.38 -8.18
C LEU A 1 -22.22 13.82 -9.28
N LEU A 2 -20.93 13.49 -9.05
CA LEU A 2 -20.03 13.04 -10.12
C LEU A 2 -20.42 11.68 -10.73
N LYS A 3 -21.03 10.78 -9.98
CA LYS A 3 -21.51 9.47 -10.44
C LYS A 3 -22.80 9.53 -11.28
N GLU A 4 -23.39 10.70 -11.44
CA GLU A 4 -24.54 10.93 -12.33
C GLU A 4 -24.12 11.11 -13.80
N PHE A 5 -22.82 11.32 -14.04
CA PHE A 5 -22.30 11.38 -15.40
C PHE A 5 -22.09 10.00 -15.99
N GLU A 6 -22.49 9.83 -17.23
CA GLU A 6 -22.27 8.60 -17.98
C GLU A 6 -20.76 8.24 -18.04
N PHE A 7 -20.44 6.98 -17.86
CA PHE A 7 -19.05 6.45 -17.83
C PHE A 7 -18.15 6.99 -16.70
N VAL A 8 -18.75 7.53 -15.63
CA VAL A 8 -18.02 7.98 -14.44
C VAL A 8 -18.51 7.23 -13.21
N ASP A 9 -17.63 6.54 -12.50
CA ASP A 9 -17.94 5.89 -11.22
C ASP A 9 -16.68 5.85 -10.35
N GLY A 10 -16.80 5.39 -9.12
CA GLY A 10 -15.69 5.21 -8.21
C GLY A 10 -16.05 4.26 -7.07
N PRO A 11 -15.06 3.65 -6.44
CA PRO A 11 -15.30 2.79 -5.29
C PRO A 11 -16.03 3.55 -4.17
N ASN A 12 -16.97 2.85 -3.51
CA ASN A 12 -17.73 3.43 -2.38
C ASN A 12 -16.92 3.45 -1.07
N LYS A 13 -15.62 3.26 -1.16
CA LYS A 13 -14.68 3.28 -0.04
C LYS A 13 -13.62 4.34 -0.30
N GLU A 14 -13.13 4.97 0.76
CA GLU A 14 -12.01 5.92 0.66
C GLU A 14 -10.75 5.19 0.18
N PHE A 15 -10.08 5.78 -0.79
CA PHE A 15 -8.82 5.25 -1.33
C PHE A 15 -7.65 6.07 -0.80
N ARG A 16 -7.13 5.70 0.34
CA ARG A 16 -6.18 6.48 1.12
C ARG A 16 -4.73 5.96 1.06
N ILE A 17 -4.44 5.00 0.19
CA ILE A 17 -3.15 4.31 0.13
C ILE A 17 -1.93 5.24 -0.04
N ALA A 18 -2.13 6.42 -0.65
CA ALA A 18 -1.05 7.38 -0.81
C ALA A 18 -0.68 8.07 0.52
N LYS A 19 -1.65 8.36 1.38
CA LYS A 19 -1.50 9.29 2.51
C LYS A 19 -1.60 8.66 3.89
N ASP A 20 -2.17 7.47 4.01
CA ASP A 20 -2.28 6.80 5.30
C ASP A 20 -0.90 6.32 5.79
N PRO A 21 -0.70 6.15 7.09
CA PRO A 21 0.51 5.54 7.63
C PRO A 21 0.82 4.22 6.94
N HIS A 22 2.09 3.98 6.66
CA HIS A 22 2.60 2.83 5.90
C HIS A 22 2.15 2.79 4.42
N GLY A 23 1.55 3.87 3.92
CA GLY A 23 1.18 4.02 2.51
C GLY A 23 2.36 4.45 1.62
N LEU A 24 2.02 4.92 0.39
CA LEU A 24 3.03 5.22 -0.63
C LEU A 24 3.98 6.37 -0.24
N ILE A 25 3.49 7.38 0.51
CA ILE A 25 4.34 8.51 0.96
C ILE A 25 5.40 8.01 1.95
N ASP A 26 5.04 7.15 2.90
CA ASP A 26 5.98 6.61 3.88
C ASP A 26 6.96 5.64 3.22
N LEU A 27 6.47 4.84 2.25
CA LEU A 27 7.30 3.94 1.47
C LEU A 27 8.35 4.74 0.67
N GLU A 28 7.94 5.76 -0.09
CA GLU A 28 8.87 6.64 -0.82
C GLU A 28 9.88 7.31 0.09
N SER A 29 9.40 7.87 1.20
CA SER A 29 10.28 8.52 2.16
C SER A 29 11.36 7.59 2.68
N SER A 30 11.05 6.31 2.86
CA SER A 30 11.98 5.32 3.41
C SER A 30 12.90 4.70 2.36
N LEU A 31 12.46 4.59 1.10
CA LEU A 31 13.22 3.95 0.04
C LEU A 31 14.06 4.94 -0.79
N VAL A 32 13.57 6.18 -0.93
CA VAL A 32 14.15 7.19 -1.83
C VAL A 32 14.74 8.35 -1.05
N GLU A 33 13.93 9.03 -0.21
CA GLU A 33 14.34 10.28 0.43
C GLU A 33 15.31 10.07 1.60
N ASN A 34 15.02 9.10 2.46
CA ASN A 34 15.72 8.86 3.72
C ASN A 34 16.14 7.39 3.83
N TRP A 35 16.83 6.90 2.80
CA TRP A 35 17.23 5.50 2.75
C TRP A 35 18.15 5.13 3.90
N GLU A 36 17.83 4.01 4.58
CA GLU A 36 18.65 3.44 5.64
C GLU A 36 18.48 1.91 5.64
N PHE A 37 19.55 1.18 6.00
CA PHE A 37 19.64 -0.27 5.83
C PHE A 37 18.50 -1.08 6.48
N ILE A 38 18.00 -0.68 7.65
CA ILE A 38 16.87 -1.37 8.31
C ILE A 38 15.55 -0.73 7.95
N ARG A 39 15.54 0.58 7.72
CA ARG A 39 14.32 1.36 7.47
C ARG A 39 13.60 0.90 6.22
N HIS A 40 14.31 0.71 5.10
CA HIS A 40 13.68 0.33 3.84
C HIS A 40 13.00 -1.05 3.92
N ASN A 41 13.65 -2.04 4.55
CA ASN A 41 13.02 -3.34 4.76
C ASN A 41 11.77 -3.24 5.64
N THR A 42 11.84 -2.45 6.70
CA THR A 42 10.70 -2.22 7.60
C THR A 42 9.55 -1.57 6.86
N ALA A 43 9.82 -0.53 6.07
CA ALA A 43 8.79 0.17 5.29
C ALA A 43 8.11 -0.74 4.26
N ILE A 44 8.85 -1.64 3.61
CA ILE A 44 8.26 -2.62 2.69
C ILE A 44 7.34 -3.59 3.42
N ASN A 45 7.78 -4.13 4.55
CA ASN A 45 6.93 -5.04 5.33
C ASN A 45 5.68 -4.35 5.86
N ASP A 46 5.80 -3.12 6.36
CA ASP A 46 4.67 -2.33 6.85
C ASP A 46 3.69 -1.99 5.72
N PHE A 47 4.20 -1.64 4.54
CA PHE A 47 3.36 -1.41 3.36
C PHE A 47 2.60 -2.69 2.93
N LEU A 48 3.27 -3.84 2.90
CA LEU A 48 2.63 -5.11 2.54
C LEU A 48 1.60 -5.53 3.59
N GLU A 49 1.87 -5.32 4.87
CA GLU A 49 0.91 -5.57 5.95
C GLU A 49 -0.32 -4.65 5.84
N TYR A 50 -0.10 -3.38 5.54
CA TYR A 50 -1.17 -2.42 5.26
C TYR A 50 -1.99 -2.84 4.04
N CYS A 51 -1.37 -3.23 2.94
CA CYS A 51 -2.07 -3.74 1.76
C CYS A 51 -2.87 -5.02 2.06
N LEU A 52 -2.32 -5.92 2.88
CA LEU A 52 -3.02 -7.11 3.32
C LEU A 52 -4.27 -6.78 4.14
N MET A 53 -4.17 -5.79 5.03
CA MET A 53 -5.32 -5.29 5.80
C MET A 53 -6.39 -4.70 4.88
N LEU A 54 -5.99 -3.89 3.88
CA LEU A 54 -6.90 -3.30 2.91
C LEU A 54 -7.56 -4.32 1.98
N SER A 55 -6.85 -5.42 1.65
CA SER A 55 -7.33 -6.45 0.71
C SER A 55 -8.43 -7.32 1.28
N ARG A 56 -8.46 -7.50 2.61
CA ARG A 56 -9.33 -8.47 3.30
C ARG A 56 -10.77 -8.00 3.39
N ASN A 57 -11.68 -8.95 3.22
CA ASN A 57 -13.06 -8.79 3.65
C ASN A 57 -13.13 -9.02 5.16
N ASP A 58 -13.60 -8.04 5.87
CA ASP A 58 -13.65 -8.09 7.34
C ASP A 58 -14.80 -8.91 7.91
N GLY A 59 -15.44 -9.76 7.15
CA GLY A 59 -16.49 -10.66 7.64
C GLY A 59 -17.58 -9.98 8.50
N VAL A 60 -18.42 -10.78 9.11
CA VAL A 60 -19.59 -10.32 9.90
C VAL A 60 -19.19 -9.55 11.18
N PHE A 61 -17.98 -9.74 11.68
CA PHE A 61 -17.54 -9.16 12.97
C PHE A 61 -16.75 -7.85 12.85
N ARG A 62 -16.43 -7.39 11.65
CA ARG A 62 -15.70 -6.14 11.45
C ARG A 62 -16.54 -5.10 10.72
N LYS A 63 -16.44 -3.85 11.16
CA LYS A 63 -17.25 -2.74 10.67
C LYS A 63 -16.78 -2.13 9.34
N THR A 64 -15.68 -2.61 8.77
CA THR A 64 -15.05 -1.97 7.60
C THR A 64 -15.56 -2.48 6.26
N GLY A 65 -16.35 -3.55 6.25
CA GLY A 65 -17.03 -4.05 5.05
C GLY A 65 -16.09 -4.75 4.05
N LYS A 66 -16.39 -4.61 2.76
CA LYS A 66 -15.65 -5.24 1.66
C LYS A 66 -14.23 -4.72 1.55
N GLY A 67 -13.27 -5.62 1.34
CA GLY A 67 -11.88 -5.27 1.07
C GLY A 67 -11.64 -4.78 -0.36
N PHE A 68 -10.48 -4.21 -0.60
CA PHE A 68 -10.13 -3.69 -1.93
C PHE A 68 -10.05 -4.78 -2.99
N SER A 69 -9.72 -6.02 -2.64
CA SER A 69 -9.75 -7.12 -3.60
C SER A 69 -11.14 -7.33 -4.21
N GLU A 70 -12.19 -7.24 -3.41
CA GLU A 70 -13.57 -7.37 -3.89
C GLU A 70 -14.05 -6.09 -4.59
N ILE A 71 -13.75 -4.92 -4.00
CA ILE A 71 -14.22 -3.62 -4.51
C ILE A 71 -13.61 -3.28 -5.87
N LEU A 72 -12.33 -3.59 -6.05
CA LEU A 72 -11.55 -3.23 -7.24
C LEU A 72 -11.48 -4.36 -8.28
N TYR A 73 -12.13 -5.49 -8.02
CA TYR A 73 -12.15 -6.67 -8.90
C TYR A 73 -10.76 -7.18 -9.28
N ILE A 74 -9.84 -7.19 -8.31
CA ILE A 74 -8.44 -7.60 -8.51
C ILE A 74 -7.90 -8.27 -7.24
N ASP A 75 -6.96 -9.18 -7.38
CA ASP A 75 -6.18 -9.62 -6.22
C ASP A 75 -5.22 -8.50 -5.79
N PHE A 76 -5.75 -7.62 -4.93
CA PHE A 76 -5.05 -6.42 -4.48
C PHE A 76 -3.74 -6.74 -3.77
N MET A 77 -3.70 -7.84 -3.00
CA MET A 77 -2.47 -8.24 -2.31
C MET A 77 -1.41 -8.75 -3.30
N LYS A 78 -1.82 -9.52 -4.30
CA LYS A 78 -0.92 -10.00 -5.36
C LYS A 78 -0.32 -8.83 -6.14
N GLU A 79 -1.13 -7.86 -6.54
CA GLU A 79 -0.64 -6.65 -7.23
C GLU A 79 0.34 -5.85 -6.38
N SER A 80 0.09 -5.77 -5.07
CA SER A 80 0.98 -5.08 -4.13
C SER A 80 2.33 -5.81 -3.98
N ILE A 81 2.33 -7.14 -3.93
CA ILE A 81 3.55 -7.95 -3.91
C ILE A 81 4.32 -7.78 -5.24
N GLU A 82 3.62 -7.81 -6.37
CA GLU A 82 4.24 -7.60 -7.68
C GLU A 82 4.84 -6.19 -7.80
N TYR A 83 4.17 -5.17 -7.28
CA TYR A 83 4.72 -3.82 -7.20
C TYR A 83 6.03 -3.78 -6.40
N ILE A 84 6.03 -4.33 -5.20
CA ILE A 84 7.25 -4.41 -4.38
C ILE A 84 8.35 -5.20 -5.09
N SER A 85 8.02 -6.29 -5.78
CA SER A 85 9.02 -7.09 -6.51
C SER A 85 9.71 -6.30 -7.64
N ARG A 86 9.01 -5.33 -8.25
CA ARG A 86 9.57 -4.48 -9.32
C ARG A 86 10.49 -3.38 -8.80
N ILE A 87 10.24 -2.87 -7.59
CA ILE A 87 11.11 -1.85 -6.96
C ILE A 87 12.17 -2.45 -6.03
N ASN A 88 12.14 -3.76 -5.80
CA ASN A 88 13.10 -4.47 -4.96
C ASN A 88 14.28 -4.96 -5.78
N ASN A 89 15.51 -4.74 -5.31
CA ASN A 89 16.70 -5.19 -6.00
C ASN A 89 16.94 -6.70 -5.77
N PHE A 90 16.85 -7.16 -4.53
CA PHE A 90 16.96 -8.58 -4.17
C PHE A 90 16.39 -8.86 -2.78
N MET A 91 16.21 -10.14 -2.48
CA MET A 91 15.83 -10.64 -1.15
C MET A 91 16.97 -11.47 -0.57
N TYR A 92 17.11 -11.41 0.75
CA TYR A 92 18.05 -12.21 1.51
C TYR A 92 17.44 -12.64 2.84
N PHE A 93 18.08 -13.57 3.52
CA PHE A 93 17.62 -14.03 4.84
C PHE A 93 18.54 -13.49 5.92
N SER A 94 17.97 -12.86 6.94
CA SER A 94 18.69 -12.32 8.08
C SER A 94 17.86 -12.37 9.35
N ASP A 95 18.55 -12.34 10.49
CA ASP A 95 17.93 -12.23 11.81
C ASP A 95 18.30 -10.86 12.39
N THR A 96 17.33 -9.96 12.48
CA THR A 96 17.50 -8.61 13.02
C THR A 96 16.79 -8.45 14.35
N MET A 97 17.36 -7.62 15.25
CA MET A 97 16.73 -7.29 16.54
C MET A 97 15.33 -6.69 16.33
N LEU A 98 15.15 -5.84 15.31
CA LEU A 98 13.85 -5.21 15.04
C LEU A 98 12.79 -6.25 14.68
N HIS A 99 13.16 -7.28 13.90
CA HIS A 99 12.26 -8.39 13.61
C HIS A 99 11.86 -9.12 14.89
N ARG A 100 12.81 -9.37 15.80
CA ARG A 100 12.53 -10.03 17.09
C ARG A 100 11.57 -9.24 17.97
N TYR A 101 11.66 -7.91 18.01
CA TYR A 101 10.73 -7.07 18.78
C TYR A 101 9.30 -7.09 18.26
N ARG A 102 9.09 -7.38 16.98
CA ARG A 102 7.76 -7.47 16.36
C ARG A 102 7.07 -8.82 16.58
N LEU A 103 7.78 -9.83 17.07
CA LEU A 103 7.20 -11.14 17.33
C LEU A 103 6.23 -11.10 18.51
N ASN A 104 5.08 -11.75 18.33
CA ASN A 104 4.19 -11.99 19.46
C ASN A 104 4.77 -13.06 20.41
N ILE A 105 4.14 -13.25 21.57
CA ILE A 105 4.63 -14.16 22.62
C ILE A 105 4.79 -15.61 22.09
N LEU A 106 3.85 -16.11 21.31
CA LEU A 106 3.89 -17.45 20.73
C LEU A 106 5.01 -17.60 19.70
N GLN A 107 5.18 -16.60 18.84
CA GLN A 107 6.26 -16.55 17.87
C GLN A 107 7.63 -16.48 18.55
N SER A 108 7.75 -15.67 19.59
CA SER A 108 8.97 -15.55 20.39
C SER A 108 9.34 -16.86 21.08
N PHE A 109 8.33 -17.59 21.60
CA PHE A 109 8.56 -18.91 22.19
C PHE A 109 9.01 -19.94 21.15
N LYS A 110 8.34 -19.97 19.98
CA LYS A 110 8.75 -20.82 18.85
C LYS A 110 10.18 -20.52 18.39
N GLN A 111 10.56 -19.25 18.32
CA GLN A 111 11.90 -18.83 17.96
C GLN A 111 12.95 -19.30 19.00
N ARG A 112 12.65 -19.18 20.30
CA ARG A 112 13.54 -19.70 21.36
C ARG A 112 13.74 -21.21 21.29
N LEU A 113 12.69 -21.96 20.97
CA LEU A 113 12.79 -23.41 20.75
C LEU A 113 13.68 -23.72 19.54
N ARG A 114 13.50 -23.03 18.41
CA ARG A 114 14.34 -23.20 17.21
C ARG A 114 15.82 -22.90 17.50
N SER A 115 16.10 -21.82 18.26
CA SER A 115 17.47 -21.47 18.65
C SER A 115 18.14 -22.56 19.50
N LYS A 116 17.38 -23.27 20.35
CA LYS A 116 17.93 -24.41 21.13
C LYS A 116 18.35 -25.61 20.28
N PHE A 117 17.80 -25.71 19.08
CA PHE A 117 18.11 -26.81 18.12
C PHE A 117 18.97 -26.33 16.97
N ASP A 118 19.69 -25.20 17.10
CA ASP A 118 20.53 -24.58 16.05
C ASP A 118 19.80 -24.35 14.72
N LEU A 119 18.47 -24.23 14.76
CA LEU A 119 17.67 -23.93 13.58
C LEU A 119 17.70 -22.42 13.28
N SER A 120 17.94 -22.06 12.03
CA SER A 120 17.94 -20.66 11.60
C SER A 120 16.63 -19.96 11.94
N ASN A 121 16.76 -18.78 12.55
CA ASN A 121 15.66 -17.83 12.81
C ASN A 121 15.58 -16.72 11.77
N ALA A 122 16.35 -16.82 10.69
CA ALA A 122 16.40 -15.83 9.64
C ALA A 122 15.03 -15.65 8.98
N ALA A 123 14.62 -14.39 8.84
CA ALA A 123 13.43 -13.97 8.11
C ALA A 123 13.83 -13.45 6.72
N PRO A 124 12.94 -13.53 5.73
CA PRO A 124 13.15 -12.88 4.44
C PRO A 124 13.20 -11.37 4.64
N MET A 125 14.23 -10.76 4.08
CA MET A 125 14.45 -9.33 4.09
C MET A 125 14.58 -8.81 2.66
N TYR A 126 14.03 -7.63 2.45
CA TYR A 126 14.11 -6.92 1.18
C TYR A 126 15.33 -6.01 1.16
N PHE A 127 15.99 -5.90 0.02
CA PHE A 127 16.94 -4.84 -0.26
C PHE A 127 16.44 -4.03 -1.44
N SER A 128 16.01 -2.81 -1.18
CA SER A 128 15.41 -1.93 -2.18
C SER A 128 16.01 -0.52 -2.06
N ARG A 129 16.53 -0.02 -3.18
CA ARG A 129 17.06 1.33 -3.30
C ARG A 129 16.78 1.86 -4.70
N PRO A 130 15.53 2.09 -5.06
CA PRO A 130 15.17 2.69 -6.34
C PRO A 130 15.60 4.16 -6.36
N ASN A 131 15.87 4.71 -7.53
CA ASN A 131 15.88 6.14 -7.70
C ASN A 131 14.43 6.69 -7.72
N GLU A 132 14.26 8.01 -7.65
CA GLU A 132 12.94 8.64 -7.60
C GLU A 132 12.12 8.35 -8.86
N GLU A 133 12.75 8.39 -10.05
CA GLU A 133 12.06 8.16 -11.32
C GLU A 133 11.51 6.73 -11.42
N ASP A 134 12.33 5.73 -11.10
CA ASP A 134 11.92 4.32 -11.12
C ASP A 134 10.81 4.06 -10.07
N PHE A 135 10.94 4.63 -8.87
CA PHE A 135 9.91 4.51 -7.84
C PHE A 135 8.57 5.09 -8.33
N LEU A 136 8.58 6.30 -8.88
CA LEU A 136 7.38 6.96 -9.38
C LEU A 136 6.78 6.21 -10.57
N MET A 137 7.59 5.76 -11.51
CA MET A 137 7.15 4.99 -12.68
C MET A 137 6.41 3.71 -12.24
N GLU A 138 7.01 2.92 -11.36
CA GLU A 138 6.40 1.68 -10.90
C GLU A 138 5.19 1.91 -9.99
N THR A 139 5.19 3.00 -9.20
CA THR A 139 4.03 3.38 -8.40
C THR A 139 2.83 3.77 -9.28
N LYS A 140 3.04 4.56 -10.31
CA LYS A 140 2.02 4.91 -11.29
C LYS A 140 1.49 3.68 -12.01
N ARG A 141 2.39 2.79 -12.43
CA ARG A 141 2.02 1.51 -13.06
C ARG A 141 1.15 0.64 -12.15
N TYR A 142 1.51 0.55 -10.88
CA TYR A 142 0.73 -0.19 -9.87
C TYR A 142 -0.68 0.37 -9.73
N LEU A 143 -0.81 1.67 -9.49
CA LEU A 143 -2.11 2.33 -9.35
C LEU A 143 -2.95 2.23 -10.65
N LYS A 144 -2.31 2.41 -11.80
CA LYS A 144 -2.98 2.25 -13.10
C LYS A 144 -3.58 0.85 -13.25
N ARG A 145 -2.84 -0.22 -12.98
CA ARG A 145 -3.33 -1.59 -13.05
C ARG A 145 -4.52 -1.84 -12.13
N VAL A 146 -4.44 -1.34 -10.90
CA VAL A 146 -5.52 -1.44 -9.91
C VAL A 146 -6.81 -0.80 -10.41
N PHE A 147 -6.72 0.39 -11.00
CA PHE A 147 -7.91 1.12 -11.48
C PHE A 147 -8.40 0.69 -12.85
N GLU A 148 -7.54 0.22 -13.74
CA GLU A 148 -7.94 -0.34 -15.03
C GLU A 148 -8.85 -1.56 -14.86
N ASN A 149 -8.57 -2.43 -13.91
CA ASN A 149 -9.45 -3.56 -13.57
C ASN A 149 -10.83 -3.09 -13.10
N TYR A 150 -10.86 -2.10 -12.21
CA TYR A 150 -12.12 -1.50 -11.75
C TYR A 150 -12.91 -0.87 -12.91
N ALA A 151 -12.23 -0.06 -13.71
CA ALA A 151 -12.85 0.62 -14.85
C ALA A 151 -13.43 -0.36 -15.89
N THR A 152 -12.68 -1.42 -16.21
CA THR A 152 -13.11 -2.46 -17.14
C THR A 152 -14.33 -3.20 -16.62
N ASN A 153 -14.32 -3.64 -15.36
CA ASN A 153 -15.46 -4.37 -14.78
C ASN A 153 -16.71 -3.52 -14.64
N LYS A 154 -16.56 -2.21 -14.47
CA LYS A 154 -17.68 -1.25 -14.39
C LYS A 154 -18.08 -0.64 -15.72
N ASN A 155 -17.35 -0.93 -16.79
CA ASN A 155 -17.54 -0.33 -18.11
C ASN A 155 -17.54 1.21 -18.06
N ILE A 156 -16.55 1.79 -17.35
CA ILE A 156 -16.40 3.23 -17.16
C ILE A 156 -15.08 3.74 -17.75
N ARG A 157 -15.02 5.03 -18.03
CA ARG A 157 -13.83 5.70 -18.59
C ARG A 157 -13.09 6.56 -17.58
N LYS A 158 -13.76 6.96 -16.51
CA LYS A 158 -13.19 7.83 -15.47
C LYS A 158 -13.49 7.25 -14.10
N VAL A 159 -12.46 7.10 -13.29
CA VAL A 159 -12.57 6.62 -11.91
C VAL A 159 -12.47 7.81 -10.96
N VAL A 160 -13.49 7.98 -10.11
CA VAL A 160 -13.50 9.00 -9.06
C VAL A 160 -13.02 8.38 -7.76
N LEU A 161 -11.96 8.92 -7.20
CA LEU A 161 -11.40 8.49 -5.94
C LEU A 161 -11.76 9.47 -4.83
N ASN A 162 -12.29 8.95 -3.74
CA ASN A 162 -12.54 9.72 -2.54
C ASN A 162 -11.32 9.67 -1.61
N GLN A 163 -10.88 10.83 -1.13
CA GLN A 163 -9.78 10.98 -0.17
C GLN A 163 -8.40 10.44 -0.62
N ALA A 164 -8.16 10.28 -1.93
CA ALA A 164 -6.88 9.76 -2.44
C ALA A 164 -5.70 10.70 -2.20
N ILE A 165 -5.95 12.01 -2.16
CA ILE A 165 -4.92 13.04 -2.05
C ILE A 165 -4.88 13.62 -0.64
N SER A 166 -3.67 13.86 -0.13
CA SER A 166 -3.47 14.53 1.15
C SER A 166 -3.75 16.03 1.02
N PRO A 167 -4.68 16.61 1.77
CA PRO A 167 -4.96 18.03 1.71
C PRO A 167 -3.79 18.89 2.25
N THR A 168 -2.98 18.33 3.14
CA THR A 168 -1.82 19.02 3.72
C THR A 168 -0.56 18.92 2.86
N ASN A 169 -0.50 17.95 1.95
CA ASN A 169 0.65 17.74 1.08
C ASN A 169 0.21 17.26 -0.31
N ILE A 170 -0.53 18.12 -1.00
CA ILE A 170 -1.13 17.81 -2.31
C ILE A 170 -0.09 17.37 -3.32
N LYS A 171 1.00 18.14 -3.47
CA LYS A 171 2.05 17.85 -4.46
C LYS A 171 2.68 16.48 -4.26
N LYS A 172 2.90 16.07 -3.01
CA LYS A 172 3.55 14.80 -2.67
C LYS A 172 2.69 13.58 -3.02
N SER A 173 1.38 13.67 -2.83
CA SER A 173 0.46 12.58 -3.16
C SER A 173 -0.03 12.61 -4.61
N LEU A 174 -0.16 13.78 -5.22
CA LEU A 174 -0.66 13.92 -6.58
C LEU A 174 0.28 13.31 -7.63
N LYS A 175 1.60 13.38 -7.40
CA LYS A 175 2.63 12.85 -8.32
C LYS A 175 2.54 11.36 -8.61
N TYR A 176 1.80 10.60 -7.80
CA TYR A 176 1.57 9.16 -8.03
C TYR A 176 0.48 8.86 -9.06
N PHE A 177 -0.27 9.86 -9.50
CA PHE A 177 -1.35 9.71 -10.46
C PHE A 177 -1.00 10.37 -11.79
N ASP A 178 -1.55 9.83 -12.89
CA ASP A 178 -1.40 10.41 -14.22
C ASP A 178 -2.75 10.93 -14.71
N ASN A 179 -2.75 12.08 -15.38
CA ASN A 179 -3.94 12.73 -15.98
C ASN A 179 -5.07 12.96 -14.96
N GLU A 180 -4.70 13.25 -13.74
CA GLU A 180 -5.62 13.50 -12.63
C GLU A 180 -6.32 14.86 -12.75
N LYS A 181 -7.53 14.92 -12.23
CA LYS A 181 -8.25 16.18 -11.95
C LYS A 181 -8.59 16.21 -10.47
N LEU A 182 -8.08 17.19 -9.78
CA LEU A 182 -8.32 17.37 -8.35
C LEU A 182 -9.56 18.24 -8.14
N ILE A 183 -10.49 17.74 -7.32
CA ILE A 183 -11.65 18.47 -6.85
C ILE A 183 -11.49 18.61 -5.35
N ILE A 184 -11.45 19.86 -4.87
CA ILE A 184 -11.38 20.18 -3.45
C ILE A 184 -12.80 20.59 -3.03
N VAL A 185 -13.32 19.90 -2.01
CA VAL A 185 -14.59 20.26 -1.37
C VAL A 185 -14.26 20.89 -0.04
N ASP A 186 -14.57 22.15 0.10
CA ASP A 186 -14.46 22.89 1.36
C ASP A 186 -15.82 23.01 2.04
N ARG A 187 -15.84 22.92 3.36
CA ARG A 187 -17.02 23.11 4.18
C ARG A 187 -16.75 24.15 5.25
N ASP A 188 -17.71 25.00 5.51
CA ASP A 188 -17.68 25.84 6.71
C ASP A 188 -17.72 24.91 7.95
N PRO A 189 -16.72 25.00 8.85
CA PRO A 189 -16.69 24.15 10.04
C PRO A 189 -17.84 24.40 11.02
N ARG A 190 -18.67 25.41 10.75
CA ARG A 190 -19.86 25.74 11.55
C ARG A 190 -21.16 25.11 11.04
N ASP A 191 -21.11 24.47 9.86
CA ASP A 191 -22.20 23.69 9.29
C ASP A 191 -22.07 22.21 9.74
#